data_50ac2c7eff6a3a3bf8f59ce2beceab93
#
_entry.id   50ac2c7eff6a3a3bf8f59ce2beceab93
#
_cell.length_a   1.000
_cell.length_b   1.000
_cell.length_c   1.000
_cell.angle_alpha   90.00
_cell.angle_beta   90.00
_cell.angle_gamma   90.00
#
_symmetry.space_group_name_H-M   'P 1'
#
loop_
_entity.id
_entity.type
_entity.pdbx_description
1 polymer ?
#
loop_
_entity_poly.entity_id
_entity_poly.type
_entity_poly.pdbx_seq_one_letter_code
_entity_poly.pdbx_strand_id
1 'polypeptide(L)'
;MISGSEQYLAYQRGTVDVGMTGVSGVKSRKLFEVMDTITKTNHGDIEFIVVANSKWFNSLSSNHKKIIMESALMAEKDVRDKVSAIEADAYA
;
A
#
# COMPACT_ATOMS: atom_id res chain seq x y z
N MET A 1 -16.67 2.18 -8.03
CA MET A 1 -15.41 2.12 -7.24
C MET A 1 -14.27 2.50 -8.17
N ILE A 2 -13.38 3.39 -7.73
CA ILE A 2 -12.24 3.86 -8.51
C ILE A 2 -10.97 3.24 -7.92
N SER A 3 -10.07 2.73 -8.78
CA SER A 3 -8.82 2.14 -8.30
C SER A 3 -7.90 3.21 -7.69
N GLY A 4 -7.03 2.81 -6.77
CA GLY A 4 -6.10 3.76 -6.13
C GLY A 4 -5.20 4.49 -7.12
N SER A 5 -4.80 3.84 -8.20
CA SER A 5 -3.98 4.43 -9.26
C SER A 5 -4.72 5.50 -10.09
N GLU A 6 -6.05 5.50 -10.07
CA GLU A 6 -6.87 6.45 -10.81
C GLU A 6 -7.38 7.61 -9.94
N GLN A 7 -7.15 7.58 -8.63
CA GLN A 7 -7.64 8.59 -7.70
C GLN A 7 -7.16 10.01 -8.05
N TYR A 8 -5.89 10.18 -8.38
CA TYR A 8 -5.34 11.49 -8.72
C TYR A 8 -6.12 12.17 -9.85
N LEU A 9 -6.32 11.44 -10.95
CA LEU A 9 -7.07 11.98 -12.09
C LEU A 9 -8.56 12.20 -11.78
N ALA A 10 -9.15 11.35 -10.96
CA ALA A 10 -10.55 11.49 -10.55
C ALA A 10 -10.76 12.79 -9.75
N TYR A 11 -9.87 13.10 -8.82
CA TYR A 11 -9.89 14.37 -8.08
C TYR A 11 -9.61 15.56 -8.98
N GLN A 12 -8.56 15.47 -9.80
CA GLN A 12 -8.18 16.56 -10.71
C GLN A 12 -9.30 16.96 -11.67
N ARG A 13 -10.05 15.97 -12.16
CA ARG A 13 -11.16 16.17 -13.10
C ARG A 13 -12.48 16.52 -12.43
N GLY A 14 -12.55 16.51 -11.12
CA GLY A 14 -13.80 16.74 -10.39
C GLY A 14 -14.81 15.59 -10.52
N THR A 15 -14.38 14.40 -10.93
CA THR A 15 -15.25 13.23 -11.01
C THR A 15 -15.67 12.75 -9.63
N VAL A 16 -14.82 12.98 -8.63
CA VAL A 16 -15.04 12.62 -7.23
C VAL A 16 -14.59 13.78 -6.35
N ASP A 17 -15.39 14.16 -5.37
CA ASP A 17 -15.10 15.26 -4.45
C ASP A 17 -14.43 14.78 -3.16
N VAL A 18 -14.69 13.54 -2.75
CA VAL A 18 -14.17 12.92 -1.54
C VAL A 18 -13.71 11.50 -1.83
N GLY A 19 -12.61 11.11 -1.25
CA GLY A 19 -12.11 9.74 -1.34
C GLY A 19 -11.46 9.28 -0.04
N MET A 20 -11.18 8.00 0.04
CA MET A 20 -10.58 7.37 1.20
C MET A 20 -9.34 6.62 0.79
N THR A 21 -8.27 6.78 1.55
CA THR A 21 -6.99 6.09 1.32
C THR A 21 -6.19 5.96 2.60
N GLY A 22 -5.21 5.10 2.61
CA GLY A 22 -4.17 5.10 3.65
C GLY A 22 -3.26 6.33 3.50
N VAL A 23 -2.68 6.75 4.61
CA VAL A 23 -1.84 7.97 4.67
C VAL A 23 -0.66 7.91 3.70
N SER A 24 0.03 6.79 3.63
CA SER A 24 1.15 6.62 2.68
C SER A 24 0.72 6.81 1.22
N GLY A 25 -0.52 6.48 0.90
CA GLY A 25 -1.11 6.68 -0.43
C GLY A 25 -1.27 8.15 -0.80
N VAL A 26 -1.54 9.02 0.17
CA VAL A 26 -1.62 10.46 -0.07
C VAL A 26 -0.31 10.99 -0.64
N LYS A 27 0.80 10.62 -0.03
CA LYS A 27 2.14 11.02 -0.49
C LYS A 27 2.54 10.32 -1.78
N SER A 28 2.45 9.00 -1.84
CA SER A 28 2.94 8.22 -2.99
C SER A 28 2.17 8.51 -4.28
N ARG A 29 0.90 8.87 -4.20
CA ARG A 29 0.06 9.25 -5.34
C ARG A 29 -0.05 10.75 -5.53
N LYS A 30 0.66 11.53 -4.74
CA LYS A 30 0.67 13.00 -4.80
C LYS A 30 -0.72 13.63 -4.68
N LEU A 31 -1.60 13.05 -3.88
CA LEU A 31 -2.97 13.53 -3.75
C LEU A 31 -3.04 14.95 -3.16
N PHE A 32 -2.00 15.38 -2.44
CA PHE A 32 -1.88 16.74 -1.92
C PHE A 32 -1.80 17.84 -3.01
N GLU A 33 -1.52 17.47 -4.26
CA GLU A 33 -1.51 18.42 -5.39
C GLU A 33 -2.92 18.76 -5.88
N VAL A 34 -3.88 17.87 -5.65
CA VAL A 34 -5.25 17.96 -6.18
C VAL A 34 -6.32 18.02 -5.09
N MET A 35 -5.94 17.84 -3.83
CA MET A 35 -6.81 17.92 -2.65
C MET A 35 -6.14 18.74 -1.57
N ASP A 36 -6.90 19.58 -0.90
CA ASP A 36 -6.41 20.54 0.10
C ASP A 36 -6.68 20.14 1.55
N THR A 37 -7.49 19.11 1.76
CA THR A 37 -7.93 18.71 3.11
C THR A 37 -7.82 17.23 3.32
N ILE A 38 -7.28 16.83 4.47
CA ILE A 38 -7.25 15.45 4.95
C ILE A 38 -7.96 15.36 6.30
N THR A 39 -8.95 14.48 6.40
CA THR A 39 -9.60 14.17 7.66
C THR A 39 -9.06 12.83 8.18
N LYS A 40 -8.38 12.88 9.31
CA LYS A 40 -7.82 11.69 9.96
C LYS A 40 -8.90 10.98 10.76
N THR A 41 -9.41 9.89 10.26
CA THR A 41 -10.52 9.14 10.88
C THR A 41 -10.08 7.96 11.73
N ASN A 42 -8.93 7.35 11.45
CA ASN A 42 -8.40 6.15 12.13
C ASN A 42 -9.43 5.02 12.25
N HIS A 43 -10.28 4.82 11.25
CA HIS A 43 -11.40 3.88 11.30
C HIS A 43 -11.12 2.50 10.72
N GLY A 44 -9.93 2.27 10.19
CA GLY A 44 -9.58 0.98 9.60
C GLY A 44 -8.08 0.76 9.50
N ASP A 45 -7.70 -0.51 9.43
CA ASP A 45 -6.34 -0.94 9.15
C ASP A 45 -6.23 -1.36 7.68
N ILE A 46 -5.09 -1.06 7.08
CA ILE A 46 -4.76 -1.54 5.74
C ILE A 46 -3.72 -2.64 5.88
N GLU A 47 -4.10 -3.84 5.46
CA GLU A 47 -3.23 -5.00 5.49
C GLU A 47 -2.81 -5.37 4.07
N PHE A 48 -1.55 -5.74 3.92
CA PHE A 48 -1.01 -6.26 2.67
C PHE A 48 -0.61 -7.72 2.85
N ILE A 49 -1.09 -8.57 1.96
CA ILE A 49 -0.78 -9.99 1.95
C ILE A 49 -0.04 -10.31 0.66
N VAL A 50 1.14 -10.91 0.79
CA VAL A 50 1.87 -11.44 -0.37
C VAL A 50 1.36 -12.84 -0.63
N VAL A 51 0.88 -13.08 -1.84
CA VAL A 51 0.30 -14.35 -2.24
C VAL A 51 1.02 -14.91 -3.46
N ALA A 52 1.05 -16.23 -3.56
CA ALA A 52 1.57 -16.95 -4.72
C ALA A 52 0.56 -18.01 -5.18
N ASN A 53 0.56 -18.28 -6.49
CA ASN A 53 -0.23 -19.40 -7.01
C ASN A 53 0.31 -20.72 -6.42
N SER A 54 -0.57 -21.53 -5.82
CA SER A 54 -0.17 -22.75 -5.12
C SER A 54 0.46 -23.80 -6.05
N LYS A 55 -0.04 -23.94 -7.29
CA LYS A 55 0.56 -24.88 -8.26
C LYS A 55 1.98 -24.46 -8.62
N TRP A 56 2.16 -23.17 -8.89
CA TRP A 56 3.50 -22.64 -9.19
C TRP A 56 4.45 -22.81 -8.01
N PHE A 57 4.06 -22.41 -6.81
CA PHE A 57 4.90 -22.53 -5.63
C PHE A 57 5.27 -23.98 -5.32
N ASN A 58 4.30 -24.92 -5.40
CA ASN A 58 4.53 -26.33 -5.17
C ASN A 58 5.38 -27.00 -6.26
N SER A 59 5.48 -26.41 -7.45
CA SER A 59 6.35 -26.89 -8.53
C SER A 59 7.83 -26.57 -8.31
N LEU A 60 8.15 -25.65 -7.40
CA LEU A 60 9.52 -25.24 -7.12
C LEU A 60 10.28 -26.32 -6.33
N SER A 61 11.61 -26.33 -6.48
CA SER A 61 12.48 -27.14 -5.63
C SER A 61 12.38 -26.72 -4.16
N SER A 62 12.73 -27.63 -3.24
CA SER A 62 12.76 -27.31 -1.80
C SER A 62 13.64 -26.12 -1.48
N ASN A 63 14.77 -26.00 -2.17
CA ASN A 63 15.70 -24.88 -2.00
C ASN A 63 15.08 -23.53 -2.44
N HIS A 64 14.40 -23.50 -3.59
CA HIS A 64 13.71 -22.30 -4.07
C HIS A 64 12.56 -21.89 -3.17
N LYS A 65 11.75 -22.85 -2.69
CA LYS A 65 10.69 -22.59 -1.71
C LYS A 65 11.24 -21.93 -0.44
N LYS A 66 12.35 -22.46 0.08
CA LYS A 66 13.02 -21.90 1.27
C LYS A 66 13.48 -20.46 1.03
N ILE A 67 14.12 -20.18 -0.09
CA ILE A 67 14.59 -18.85 -0.45
C ILE A 67 13.43 -17.86 -0.53
N ILE A 68 12.33 -18.24 -1.18
CA ILE A 68 11.14 -17.39 -1.30
C ILE A 68 10.53 -17.09 0.08
N MET A 69 10.38 -18.10 0.93
CA MET A 69 9.82 -17.91 2.27
C MET A 69 10.71 -17.06 3.15
N GLU A 70 12.02 -17.28 3.14
CA GLU A 70 12.97 -16.46 3.89
C GLU A 70 12.98 -15.00 3.40
N SER A 71 12.95 -14.80 2.08
CA SER A 71 12.89 -13.46 1.48
C SER A 71 11.60 -12.73 1.83
N ALA A 72 10.48 -13.42 1.83
CA ALA A 72 9.17 -12.87 2.22
C ALA A 72 9.18 -12.45 3.69
N LEU A 73 9.72 -13.25 4.59
CA LEU A 73 9.84 -12.91 6.02
C LEU A 73 10.77 -11.72 6.25
N MET A 74 11.87 -11.63 5.52
CA MET A 74 12.77 -10.46 5.58
C MET A 74 12.09 -9.18 5.10
N ALA A 75 11.34 -9.25 4.01
CA ALA A 75 10.59 -8.11 3.48
C ALA A 75 9.49 -7.67 4.46
N GLU A 76 8.76 -8.61 5.05
CA GLU A 76 7.75 -8.34 6.07
C GLU A 76 8.35 -7.59 7.27
N LYS A 77 9.47 -8.08 7.79
CA LYS A 77 10.16 -7.42 8.91
C LYS A 77 10.63 -6.02 8.55
N ASP A 78 11.23 -5.85 7.39
CA ASP A 78 11.72 -4.55 6.92
C ASP A 78 10.60 -3.52 6.81
N VAL A 79 9.45 -3.91 6.27
CA VAL A 79 8.28 -3.02 6.17
C VAL A 79 7.73 -2.69 7.57
N ARG A 80 7.58 -3.66 8.45
CA ARG A 80 7.10 -3.43 9.81
C ARG A 80 7.98 -2.46 10.59
N ASP A 81 9.29 -2.58 10.44
CA ASP A 81 10.25 -1.71 11.12
C ASP A 81 10.19 -0.26 10.61
N LYS A 82 9.72 -0.06 9.37
CA LYS A 82 9.71 1.25 8.70
C LYS A 82 8.34 1.92 8.60
N VAL A 83 7.26 1.19 8.82
CA VAL A 83 5.90 1.69 8.55
C VAL A 83 5.56 2.96 9.32
N SER A 84 5.93 3.05 10.59
CA SER A 84 5.67 4.24 11.39
C SER A 84 6.38 5.48 10.88
N ALA A 85 7.62 5.31 10.41
CA ALA A 85 8.39 6.40 9.81
C ALA A 85 7.82 6.83 8.46
N ILE A 86 7.35 5.88 7.65
CA ILE A 86 6.70 6.15 6.36
C ILE A 86 5.41 6.94 6.56
N GLU A 87 4.59 6.56 7.55
CA GLU A 87 3.36 7.28 7.86
C GLU A 87 3.63 8.68 8.40
N ALA A 88 4.57 8.83 9.31
CA ALA A 88 4.95 10.14 9.83
C ALA A 88 5.45 11.07 8.73
N ASP A 89 6.27 10.56 7.80
CA ASP A 89 6.76 11.32 6.66
C ASP A 89 5.61 11.71 5.69
N ALA A 90 4.62 10.85 5.52
CA ALA A 90 3.46 11.15 4.69
C ALA A 90 2.59 12.29 5.26
N TYR A 91 2.53 12.44 6.57
CA TYR A 91 1.81 13.55 7.22
C TYR A 91 2.61 14.87 7.22
N ALA A 92 3.89 14.80 7.05
CA ALA A 92 4.71 16.00 6.97
C ALA A 92 4.53 16.75 5.65
#